data_7c4aea132001d3f99a8c8b0bc7aabab8
#
_entry.id   7c4aea132001d3f99a8c8b0bc7aabab8
#
_cell.length_a   1.000
_cell.length_b   1.000
_cell.length_c   1.000
_cell.angle_alpha   90.00
_cell.angle_beta   90.00
_cell.angle_gamma   90.00
#
_symmetry.space_group_name_H-M   'P 1'
#
loop_
_entity.id
_entity.type
_entity.pdbx_description
1 polymer ?
#
loop_
_entity_poly.entity_id
_entity_poly.type
_entity_poly.pdbx_seq_one_letter_code
_entity_poly.pdbx_strand_id
1 'polypeptide(L)'
;MKGVINITNNKARFEYEILDKYNAGIVLTGSEIKSIRLGKASIAESFCEFNDSIELFIVNMTIEKYSFSSTFNQIPKSTRKLLLNKKELLKLNKSVKNSGLTIIPLRLYLNDKGLAKIEIALAKGKKLYDKRQVKKTRDWNREKARLLSKNNK
;
A
#
# COMPACT_ATOMS: atom_id res chain seq x y z
N MET A 1 -16.17 14.03 15.26
CA MET A 1 -15.13 13.00 15.40
C MET A 1 -14.66 12.59 14.03
N LYS A 2 -13.39 12.82 13.73
CA LYS A 2 -12.84 12.39 12.44
C LYS A 2 -12.63 10.87 12.47
N GLY A 3 -13.22 10.15 11.53
CA GLY A 3 -13.00 8.72 11.40
C GLY A 3 -11.53 8.41 11.14
N VAL A 4 -11.08 7.26 11.61
CA VAL A 4 -9.72 6.78 11.35
C VAL A 4 -9.66 6.33 9.88
N ILE A 5 -8.79 6.97 9.10
CA ILE A 5 -8.55 6.58 7.72
C ILE A 5 -7.43 5.55 7.69
N ASN A 6 -7.74 4.37 7.18
CA ASN A 6 -6.80 3.27 7.06
C ASN A 6 -7.15 2.45 5.81
N ILE A 7 -6.49 2.79 4.71
CA ILE A 7 -6.69 2.13 3.41
C ILE A 7 -5.63 1.05 3.27
N THR A 8 -6.05 -0.20 3.29
CA THR A 8 -5.13 -1.35 3.28
C THR A 8 -5.03 -2.00 1.89
N ASN A 9 -3.91 -2.67 1.67
CA ASN A 9 -3.65 -3.46 0.47
C ASN A 9 -3.60 -4.94 0.84
N ASN A 10 -4.78 -5.55 0.94
CA ASN A 10 -4.90 -6.95 1.34
C ASN A 10 -4.29 -7.93 0.32
N LYS A 11 -4.32 -7.54 -0.96
CA LYS A 11 -3.76 -8.32 -2.06
C LYS A 11 -2.25 -8.47 -1.94
N ALA A 12 -1.57 -7.47 -1.39
CA ALA A 12 -0.11 -7.48 -1.24
C ALA A 12 0.38 -8.64 -0.38
N ARG A 13 -0.29 -8.92 0.72
CA ARG A 13 0.10 -10.01 1.63
C ARG A 13 -0.11 -11.39 1.02
N PHE A 14 -1.03 -11.50 0.09
CA PHE A 14 -1.27 -12.74 -0.64
C PHE A 14 -0.23 -12.97 -1.74
N GLU A 15 0.13 -11.92 -2.47
CA GLU A 15 1.00 -12.01 -3.65
C GLU A 15 2.50 -11.92 -3.32
N TYR A 16 2.85 -11.33 -2.17
CA TYR A 16 4.24 -11.02 -1.82
C TYR A 16 4.61 -11.52 -0.44
N GLU A 17 5.85 -11.98 -0.32
CA GLU A 17 6.51 -12.20 0.96
C GLU A 17 7.08 -10.87 1.44
N ILE A 18 6.64 -10.42 2.62
CA ILE A 18 7.05 -9.14 3.20
C ILE A 18 8.36 -9.34 3.97
N LEU A 19 9.41 -8.64 3.58
CA LEU A 19 10.74 -8.77 4.19
C LEU A 19 11.02 -7.68 5.22
N ASP A 20 10.71 -6.41 4.87
CA ASP A 20 10.99 -5.25 5.70
C ASP A 20 9.89 -4.20 5.51
N LYS A 21 9.60 -3.42 6.54
CA LYS A 21 8.57 -2.39 6.50
C LYS A 21 9.14 -1.02 6.83
N TYR A 22 8.61 0.00 6.17
CA TYR A 22 9.01 1.40 6.38
C TYR A 22 7.78 2.28 6.38
N ASN A 23 7.82 3.35 7.17
CA ASN A 23 6.79 4.39 7.13
C ASN A 23 7.31 5.59 6.35
N ALA A 24 6.59 5.97 5.31
CA ALA A 24 6.97 7.08 4.45
C ALA A 24 5.94 8.20 4.52
N GLY A 25 6.40 9.43 4.36
CA GLY A 25 5.52 10.54 4.03
C GLY A 25 5.18 10.49 2.55
N ILE A 26 4.12 11.17 2.14
CA ILE A 26 3.73 11.26 0.74
C ILE A 26 3.43 12.70 0.38
N VAL A 27 3.96 13.16 -0.75
CA VAL A 27 3.72 14.52 -1.26
C VAL A 27 2.38 14.55 -1.98
N LEU A 28 1.44 15.31 -1.46
CA LEU A 28 0.07 15.42 -1.96
C LEU A 28 -0.34 16.88 -2.15
N THR A 29 -1.27 17.11 -3.08
CA THR A 29 -1.96 18.40 -3.19
C THR A 29 -3.05 18.49 -2.12
N GLY A 30 -3.55 19.72 -1.86
CA GLY A 30 -4.66 19.91 -0.92
C GLY A 30 -5.92 19.13 -1.30
N SER A 31 -6.23 19.06 -2.58
CA SER A 31 -7.39 18.29 -3.08
C SER A 31 -7.23 16.80 -2.87
N GLU A 32 -6.02 16.28 -3.06
CA GLU A 32 -5.73 14.86 -2.84
C GLU A 32 -5.89 14.47 -1.38
N ILE A 33 -5.38 15.28 -0.44
CA ILE A 33 -5.53 14.98 0.99
C ILE A 33 -6.99 15.01 1.43
N LYS A 34 -7.80 15.89 0.85
CA LYS A 34 -9.24 15.95 1.12
C LYS A 34 -9.97 14.69 0.64
N SER A 35 -9.60 14.18 -0.54
CA SER A 35 -10.13 12.91 -1.05
C SER A 35 -9.74 11.73 -0.16
N ILE A 36 -8.50 11.68 0.31
CA ILE A 36 -8.04 10.63 1.22
C ILE A 36 -8.82 10.67 2.54
N ARG A 37 -9.12 11.85 3.07
CA ARG A 37 -9.94 11.99 4.29
C ARG A 37 -11.34 11.43 4.13
N LEU A 38 -11.85 11.40 2.91
CA LEU A 38 -13.14 10.80 2.57
C LEU A 38 -13.04 9.30 2.24
N GLY A 39 -11.83 8.72 2.33
CA GLY A 39 -11.60 7.33 2.00
C GLY A 39 -11.60 7.04 0.50
N LYS A 40 -11.47 8.06 -0.34
CA LYS A 40 -11.55 7.93 -1.81
C LYS A 40 -10.19 7.77 -2.45
N ALA A 41 -9.49 6.72 -2.06
CA ALA A 41 -8.18 6.37 -2.61
C ALA A 41 -7.99 4.86 -2.60
N SER A 42 -7.15 4.36 -3.50
CA SER A 42 -6.82 2.94 -3.58
C SER A 42 -5.33 2.76 -3.84
N ILE A 43 -4.73 1.79 -3.15
CA ILE A 43 -3.33 1.41 -3.31
C ILE A 43 -3.18 -0.04 -3.79
N ALA A 44 -4.27 -0.71 -4.14
CA ALA A 44 -4.28 -2.15 -4.46
C ALA A 44 -3.39 -2.53 -5.65
N GLU A 45 -3.31 -1.68 -6.65
CA GLU A 45 -2.52 -1.94 -7.86
C GLU A 45 -1.24 -1.11 -7.91
N SER A 46 -0.86 -0.49 -6.80
CA SER A 46 0.31 0.39 -6.77
C SER A 46 1.59 -0.34 -6.39
N PHE A 47 2.69 0.24 -6.78
CA PHE A 47 4.04 -0.19 -6.43
C PHE A 47 4.94 1.05 -6.35
N CYS A 48 6.13 0.86 -5.78
CA CYS A 48 7.09 1.96 -5.63
C CYS A 48 8.33 1.71 -6.49
N GLU A 49 8.87 2.77 -7.06
CA GLU A 49 10.09 2.70 -7.86
C GLU A 49 11.00 3.91 -7.62
N PHE A 50 12.28 3.70 -7.84
CA PHE A 50 13.29 4.76 -7.72
C PHE A 50 13.54 5.43 -9.06
N ASN A 51 13.85 6.72 -9.03
CA ASN A 51 14.42 7.42 -10.18
C ASN A 51 15.97 7.38 -10.11
N ASP A 52 16.65 8.00 -11.07
CA ASP A 52 18.11 8.03 -11.14
C ASP A 52 18.77 8.78 -9.97
N SER A 53 18.04 9.67 -9.33
CA SER A 53 18.50 10.46 -8.17
C SER A 53 18.24 9.79 -6.82
N ILE A 54 17.85 8.53 -6.82
CA ILE A 54 17.51 7.75 -5.61
C ILE A 54 16.36 8.40 -4.83
N GLU A 55 15.38 8.90 -5.55
CA GLU A 55 14.11 9.37 -5.00
C GLU A 55 13.06 8.28 -5.22
N LEU A 56 12.22 8.03 -4.22
CA LEU A 56 11.20 6.97 -4.28
C LEU A 56 9.85 7.56 -4.65
N PHE A 57 9.17 6.93 -5.60
CA PHE A 57 7.85 7.33 -6.07
C PHE A 57 6.88 6.16 -5.99
N ILE A 58 5.62 6.44 -5.71
CA ILE A 58 4.54 5.47 -5.81
C ILE A 58 3.81 5.65 -7.14
N VAL A 59 3.60 4.54 -7.85
CA VAL A 59 3.02 4.48 -9.19
C VAL A 59 1.71 3.69 -9.14
N ASN A 60 0.75 4.06 -9.95
CA ASN A 60 -0.59 3.45 -10.04
C ASN A 60 -1.46 3.58 -8.78
N MET A 61 -1.11 4.46 -7.87
CA MET A 61 -1.98 4.82 -6.76
C MET A 61 -3.09 5.72 -7.28
N THR A 62 -4.34 5.37 -6.98
CA THR A 62 -5.50 6.16 -7.40
C THR A 62 -6.02 6.99 -6.24
N ILE A 63 -6.16 8.29 -6.47
CA ILE A 63 -6.86 9.19 -5.57
C ILE A 63 -7.96 9.87 -6.40
N GLU A 64 -9.22 9.66 -6.04
CA GLU A 64 -10.34 10.22 -6.77
C GLU A 64 -10.31 11.75 -6.72
N LYS A 65 -10.81 12.37 -7.78
CA LYS A 65 -10.93 13.84 -7.81
C LYS A 65 -11.85 14.29 -6.67
N TYR A 66 -11.40 15.33 -5.96
CA TYR A 66 -12.23 15.94 -4.93
C TYR A 66 -13.32 16.77 -5.59
N SER A 67 -14.59 16.42 -5.35
CA SER A 67 -15.76 16.99 -6.01
C SER A 67 -15.88 18.50 -5.87
N PHE A 68 -15.38 19.05 -4.77
CA PHE A 68 -15.47 20.48 -4.47
C PHE A 68 -14.19 21.25 -4.82
N SER A 69 -13.25 20.58 -5.52
CA SER A 69 -12.01 21.24 -5.95
C SER A 69 -12.25 22.16 -7.13
N SER A 70 -11.67 23.35 -7.07
CA SER A 70 -11.64 24.28 -8.19
C SER A 70 -10.51 23.97 -9.18
N THR A 71 -9.68 23.00 -8.88
CA THR A 71 -8.51 22.63 -9.68
C THR A 71 -8.91 21.65 -10.78
N PHE A 72 -8.84 22.09 -12.03
CA PHE A 72 -9.21 21.27 -13.19
C PHE A 72 -8.15 20.20 -13.53
N ASN A 73 -6.94 20.30 -12.96
CA ASN A 73 -5.79 19.49 -13.35
C ASN A 73 -5.48 18.33 -12.38
N GLN A 74 -6.40 17.96 -11.51
CA GLN A 74 -6.19 16.81 -10.63
C GLN A 74 -6.24 15.50 -11.44
N ILE A 75 -5.14 14.75 -11.41
CA ILE A 75 -5.00 13.48 -12.13
C ILE A 75 -5.07 12.34 -11.10
N PRO A 76 -6.11 11.49 -11.14
CA PRO A 76 -6.28 10.42 -10.14
C PRO A 76 -5.10 9.47 -10.02
N LYS A 77 -4.48 9.08 -11.12
CA LYS A 77 -3.36 8.13 -11.14
C LYS A 77 -2.00 8.79 -11.35
N SER A 78 -1.79 9.98 -10.84
CA SER A 78 -0.47 10.61 -10.96
C SER A 78 0.58 9.90 -10.08
N THR A 79 1.83 9.93 -10.55
CA THR A 79 2.97 9.45 -9.78
C THR A 79 3.28 10.43 -8.65
N ARG A 80 3.47 9.92 -7.42
CA ARG A 80 3.66 10.78 -6.24
C ARG A 80 4.95 10.41 -5.53
N LYS A 81 5.64 11.43 -5.02
CA LYS A 81 6.91 11.24 -4.32
C LYS A 81 6.66 10.79 -2.88
N LEU A 82 7.43 9.81 -2.43
CA LEU A 82 7.45 9.36 -1.04
C LEU A 82 8.65 9.97 -0.32
N LEU A 83 8.46 10.26 0.96
CA LEU A 83 9.47 10.90 1.80
C LEU A 83 9.96 9.94 2.87
N LEU A 84 11.25 9.58 2.77
CA LEU A 84 11.95 8.78 3.76
C LEU A 84 13.29 9.46 4.05
N ASN A 85 13.95 9.06 5.15
CA ASN A 85 15.28 9.59 5.39
C ASN A 85 16.29 8.96 4.41
N LYS A 86 17.43 9.64 4.26
CA LYS A 86 18.45 9.26 3.28
C LYS A 86 18.98 7.83 3.48
N LYS A 87 19.17 7.43 4.74
CA LYS A 87 19.67 6.08 5.07
C LYS A 87 18.68 5.01 4.62
N GLU A 88 17.39 5.22 4.83
CA GLU A 88 16.36 4.29 4.40
C GLU A 88 16.27 4.18 2.89
N LEU A 89 16.35 5.31 2.18
CA LEU A 89 16.34 5.35 0.72
C LEU A 89 17.54 4.60 0.12
N LEU A 90 18.72 4.80 0.66
CA LEU A 90 19.93 4.11 0.18
C LEU A 90 19.85 2.61 0.42
N LYS A 91 19.38 2.20 1.59
CA LYS A 91 19.21 0.78 1.95
C LYS A 91 18.21 0.08 1.03
N LEU A 92 17.05 0.70 0.81
CA LEU A 92 16.01 0.16 -0.08
C LEU A 92 16.48 0.07 -1.52
N ASN A 93 17.14 1.11 -2.02
CA ASN A 93 17.64 1.15 -3.38
C ASN A 93 18.65 0.01 -3.63
N LYS A 94 19.56 -0.20 -2.69
CA LYS A 94 20.54 -1.29 -2.75
C LYS A 94 19.87 -2.66 -2.75
N SER A 95 18.87 -2.86 -1.89
CA SER A 95 18.14 -4.12 -1.80
C SER A 95 17.40 -4.45 -3.09
N VAL A 96 16.72 -3.47 -3.68
CA VAL A 96 15.98 -3.65 -4.93
C VAL A 96 16.92 -3.98 -6.09
N LYS A 97 18.04 -3.29 -6.20
CA LYS A 97 19.00 -3.52 -7.29
C LYS A 97 19.69 -4.89 -7.19
N ASN A 98 20.08 -5.30 -6.00
CA ASN A 98 20.90 -6.49 -5.82
C ASN A 98 20.11 -7.80 -5.74
N SER A 99 18.84 -7.74 -5.33
CA SER A 99 18.07 -8.94 -4.97
C SER A 99 16.85 -9.19 -5.83
N GLY A 100 16.56 -8.33 -6.82
CA GLY A 100 15.34 -8.45 -7.65
C GLY A 100 14.08 -8.32 -6.84
N LEU A 101 14.12 -7.60 -5.72
CA LEU A 101 12.98 -7.36 -4.86
C LEU A 101 12.19 -6.14 -5.36
N THR A 102 10.97 -5.99 -4.88
CA THR A 102 10.14 -4.83 -5.19
C THR A 102 9.69 -4.13 -3.91
N ILE A 103 9.19 -2.92 -4.05
CA ILE A 103 8.63 -2.15 -2.94
C ILE A 103 7.16 -1.95 -3.21
N ILE A 104 6.30 -2.35 -2.27
CA ILE A 104 4.85 -2.25 -2.40
C ILE A 104 4.26 -1.51 -1.20
N PRO A 105 3.15 -0.78 -1.39
CA PRO A 105 2.46 -0.17 -0.26
C PRO A 105 1.59 -1.21 0.43
N LEU A 106 1.54 -1.14 1.76
CA LEU A 106 0.71 -2.01 2.58
C LEU A 106 -0.54 -1.30 3.07
N ARG A 107 -0.40 -0.03 3.48
CA ARG A 107 -1.54 0.77 3.92
C ARG A 107 -1.25 2.26 3.81
N LEU A 108 -2.31 3.01 3.57
CA LEU A 108 -2.30 4.46 3.56
C LEU A 108 -3.14 4.94 4.74
N TYR A 109 -2.61 5.83 5.55
CA TYR A 109 -3.29 6.30 6.76
C TYR A 109 -2.97 7.77 7.04
N LEU A 110 -3.77 8.38 7.91
CA LEU A 110 -3.50 9.72 8.41
C LEU A 110 -2.95 9.60 9.84
N ASN A 111 -1.87 10.33 10.12
CA ASN A 111 -1.31 10.36 11.47
C ASN A 111 -2.11 11.32 12.37
N ASP A 112 -1.71 11.45 13.65
CA ASP A 112 -2.40 12.27 14.63
C ASP A 112 -2.45 13.77 14.25
N LYS A 113 -1.50 14.20 13.43
CA LYS A 113 -1.43 15.59 12.90
C LYS A 113 -2.24 15.78 11.63
N GLY A 114 -2.92 14.74 11.13
CA GLY A 114 -3.70 14.80 9.89
C GLY A 114 -2.86 14.70 8.63
N LEU A 115 -1.58 14.34 8.73
CA LEU A 115 -0.71 14.16 7.58
C LEU A 115 -0.85 12.74 7.02
N ALA A 116 -0.87 12.63 5.69
CA ALA A 116 -0.91 11.34 5.03
C ALA A 116 0.43 10.63 5.16
N LYS A 117 0.37 9.39 5.59
CA LYS A 117 1.52 8.49 5.71
C LYS A 117 1.20 7.20 5.00
N ILE A 118 2.22 6.56 4.48
CA ILE A 118 2.06 5.28 3.80
C ILE A 118 3.10 4.29 4.34
N GLU A 119 2.60 3.11 4.73
CA GLU A 119 3.46 2.00 5.12
C GLU A 119 3.80 1.24 3.88
N ILE A 120 5.10 1.14 3.57
CA ILE A 120 5.63 0.42 2.43
C ILE A 120 6.46 -0.76 2.89
N ALA A 121 6.65 -1.73 2.02
CA ALA A 121 7.40 -2.93 2.35
C ALA A 121 8.34 -3.33 1.21
N LEU A 122 9.55 -3.75 1.60
CA LEU A 122 10.43 -4.48 0.71
C LEU A 122 9.86 -5.89 0.61
N ALA A 123 9.61 -6.37 -0.59
CA ALA A 123 8.86 -7.59 -0.82
C ALA A 123 9.41 -8.42 -1.96
N LYS A 124 9.18 -9.72 -1.87
CA LYS A 124 9.51 -10.70 -2.90
C LYS A 124 8.24 -11.33 -3.41
N GLY A 125 8.06 -11.41 -4.72
CA GLY A 125 6.90 -12.08 -5.31
C GLY A 125 6.87 -13.55 -4.92
N LYS A 126 5.73 -14.03 -4.44
CA LYS A 126 5.54 -15.44 -4.11
C LYS A 126 5.46 -16.27 -5.39
N LYS A 127 6.05 -17.45 -5.35
CA LYS A 127 5.90 -18.42 -6.42
C LYS A 127 4.43 -18.88 -6.50
N LEU A 128 3.98 -19.27 -7.67
CA LEU A 128 2.60 -19.72 -7.86
C LEU A 128 2.22 -20.84 -6.88
N TYR A 129 3.16 -21.73 -6.59
CA TYR A 129 2.99 -22.81 -5.61
C TYR A 129 2.63 -22.25 -4.21
N ASP A 130 3.37 -21.25 -3.73
CA ASP A 130 3.14 -20.64 -2.41
C ASP A 130 1.77 -19.98 -2.33
N LYS A 131 1.33 -19.33 -3.39
CA LYS A 131 0.00 -18.72 -3.46
C LYS A 131 -1.11 -19.77 -3.37
N ARG A 132 -0.94 -20.91 -4.03
CA ARG A 132 -1.90 -22.02 -3.99
C ARG A 132 -2.02 -22.62 -2.59
N GLN A 133 -0.90 -22.78 -1.88
CA GLN A 133 -0.88 -23.30 -0.51
C GLN A 133 -1.63 -22.39 0.46
N VAL A 134 -1.39 -21.10 0.39
CA VAL A 134 -2.08 -20.10 1.23
C VAL A 134 -3.60 -20.16 0.99
N LYS A 135 -4.02 -20.25 -0.26
CA LYS A 135 -5.44 -20.33 -0.62
C LYS A 135 -6.08 -21.62 -0.08
N LYS A 136 -5.42 -22.77 -0.25
CA LYS A 136 -5.92 -24.06 0.27
C LYS A 136 -6.10 -24.03 1.77
N THR A 137 -5.15 -23.49 2.50
CA THR A 137 -5.22 -23.39 3.97
C THR A 137 -6.40 -22.52 4.40
N ARG A 138 -6.64 -21.40 3.73
CA ARG A 138 -7.79 -20.51 4.03
C ARG A 138 -9.11 -21.22 3.76
N ASP A 139 -9.24 -21.90 2.65
CA ASP A 139 -10.47 -22.61 2.28
C ASP A 139 -10.77 -23.73 3.26
N TRP A 140 -9.76 -24.50 3.66
CA TRP A 140 -9.88 -25.54 4.68
C TRP A 140 -10.36 -24.98 6.01
N ASN A 141 -9.76 -23.89 6.47
CA ASN A 141 -10.14 -23.24 7.72
C ASN A 141 -11.57 -22.73 7.70
N ARG A 142 -12.05 -22.22 6.57
CA ARG A 142 -13.45 -21.80 6.40
C ARG A 142 -14.42 -22.98 6.52
N GLU A 143 -14.13 -24.10 5.86
CA GLU A 143 -14.97 -25.30 5.94
C GLU A 143 -15.02 -25.86 7.35
N LYS A 144 -13.87 -25.93 8.02
CA LYS A 144 -13.78 -26.36 9.41
C LYS A 144 -14.64 -25.49 10.33
N ALA A 145 -14.61 -24.18 10.15
CA ALA A 145 -15.42 -23.25 10.92
C ALA A 145 -16.92 -23.47 10.70
N ARG A 146 -17.32 -23.74 9.46
CA ARG A 146 -18.73 -24.04 9.12
C ARG A 146 -19.22 -25.32 9.80
N LEU A 147 -18.40 -26.37 9.77
CA LEU A 147 -18.73 -27.63 10.41
C LEU A 147 -18.89 -27.51 11.92
N LEU A 148 -17.98 -26.79 12.57
CA LEU A 148 -18.05 -26.51 14.01
C LEU A 148 -19.30 -25.70 14.37
N SER A 149 -19.65 -24.72 13.55
CA SER A 149 -20.86 -23.92 13.73
C SER A 149 -22.15 -24.76 13.65
N LYS A 150 -22.20 -25.73 12.72
CA LYS A 150 -23.36 -26.64 12.59
C LYS A 150 -23.49 -27.58 13.78
N ASN A 151 -22.38 -28.04 14.33
CA ASN A 151 -22.39 -29.00 15.45
C ASN A 151 -22.75 -28.36 16.80
N ASN A 152 -22.72 -27.04 16.90
CA ASN A 152 -23.03 -26.27 18.13
C ASN A 152 -24.48 -25.78 18.20
N LYS A 153 -25.37 -26.28 17.33
CA LYS A 153 -26.79 -25.96 17.40
C LYS A 153 -27.58 -27.04 18.11
#